data_3177d34c7e1a2917886c1016f7d448ea
#
_entry.id   3177d34c7e1a2917886c1016f7d448ea
#
_cell.length_a   1.000
_cell.length_b   1.000
_cell.length_c   1.000
_cell.angle_alpha   90.00
_cell.angle_beta   90.00
_cell.angle_gamma   90.00
#
_symmetry.space_group_name_H-M   'P 1'
#
loop_
_entity.id
_entity.type
_entity.pdbx_description
1 polymer ?
#
loop_
_entity_poly.entity_id
_entity_poly.type
_entity_poly.pdbx_seq_one_letter_code
_entity_poly.pdbx_strand_id
1 'polypeptide(L)'
;MDIMNYGLREKYDQFSKFGDRLADMKKMVQWESFRPILSDLYKNDTDQGGRPNIDPVLMLKILFLQSVYNLVDESVEREMHNRIDFMNFLDYPENIPDSRTVWLFRERLSSTGKDKVIWKSIWRSFESKGIIIKKGTVQDATFIESDPGKHGKKKPPVPVDPEFPEMKRDVRTDMPAKDETAPTGAKKRMTREEKRQAKIRNAEKKRLRREERKYGKTRRSKDGTWTKKNNKAHFGYKLHTSQGTDVPLIREFVVTTASLHDSNVDLGIPDIPNYRDKGYYGSGTRGRDSTMDRASRKHPLSIDQIKRNRRITRKRSPGERPYSIIKCTFHLDHVFVTMARRVRVKAMFSLICSS
;
A
#
# COMPACT_ATOMS: atom_id res chain seq x y z
N MET A 1 -14.45 -33.63 -1.24
CA MET A 1 -13.61 -33.21 -2.39
C MET A 1 -14.58 -33.08 -3.55
N ASP A 2 -14.78 -31.88 -4.05
CA ASP A 2 -15.79 -31.60 -5.09
C ASP A 2 -15.31 -32.14 -6.44
N ILE A 3 -16.19 -32.87 -7.13
CA ILE A 3 -15.90 -33.52 -8.43
C ILE A 3 -15.55 -32.47 -9.51
N MET A 4 -16.15 -31.28 -9.43
CA MET A 4 -15.84 -30.17 -10.36
C MET A 4 -14.38 -29.71 -10.24
N ASN A 5 -13.82 -29.70 -9.05
CA ASN A 5 -12.44 -29.31 -8.82
C ASN A 5 -11.42 -30.37 -9.23
N TYR A 6 -11.82 -31.64 -9.35
CA TYR A 6 -10.93 -32.72 -9.78
C TYR A 6 -10.46 -32.53 -11.22
N GLY A 7 -11.36 -32.28 -12.15
CA GLY A 7 -11.01 -32.06 -13.56
C GLY A 7 -10.15 -30.81 -13.80
N LEU A 8 -10.32 -29.77 -12.98
CA LEU A 8 -9.48 -28.58 -13.05
C LEU A 8 -8.07 -28.85 -12.54
N ARG A 9 -7.91 -29.64 -11.48
CA ARG A 9 -6.61 -30.06 -10.96
C ARG A 9 -5.83 -30.92 -11.95
N GLU A 10 -6.48 -31.89 -12.57
CA GLU A 10 -5.86 -32.73 -13.60
C GLU A 10 -5.37 -31.90 -14.79
N LYS A 11 -6.16 -30.96 -15.27
CA LYS A 11 -5.73 -30.00 -16.29
C LYS A 11 -4.57 -29.14 -15.84
N TYR A 12 -4.60 -28.65 -14.57
CA TYR A 12 -3.51 -27.88 -14.03
C TYR A 12 -2.22 -28.68 -13.96
N ASP A 13 -2.26 -29.96 -13.56
CA ASP A 13 -1.09 -30.83 -13.50
C ASP A 13 -0.41 -31.02 -14.86
N GLN A 14 -1.20 -31.00 -15.94
CA GLN A 14 -0.67 -30.98 -17.30
C GLN A 14 0.03 -29.65 -17.63
N PHE A 15 -0.56 -28.53 -17.21
CA PHE A 15 0.01 -27.20 -17.40
C PHE A 15 1.27 -26.94 -16.57
N SER A 16 1.32 -27.45 -15.36
CA SER A 16 2.42 -27.22 -14.42
C SER A 16 3.78 -27.70 -14.93
N LYS A 17 3.76 -28.67 -15.88
CA LYS A 17 4.98 -29.19 -16.56
C LYS A 17 5.73 -28.13 -17.37
N PHE A 18 5.05 -27.05 -17.78
CA PHE A 18 5.66 -25.92 -18.51
C PHE A 18 6.23 -24.85 -17.57
N GLY A 19 6.11 -25.04 -16.25
CA GLY A 19 6.54 -24.11 -15.20
C GLY A 19 5.44 -23.14 -14.80
N ASP A 20 5.23 -22.99 -13.49
CA ASP A 20 4.25 -22.06 -12.92
C ASP A 20 4.90 -21.22 -11.81
N ARG A 21 5.19 -19.96 -12.14
CA ARG A 21 5.77 -19.01 -11.19
C ARG A 21 4.83 -18.71 -10.01
N LEU A 22 3.51 -18.77 -10.21
CA LEU A 22 2.55 -18.56 -9.13
C LEU A 22 2.61 -19.68 -8.11
N ALA A 23 2.78 -20.93 -8.55
CA ALA A 23 2.95 -22.07 -7.66
C ALA A 23 4.21 -21.92 -6.79
N ASP A 24 5.30 -21.41 -7.35
CA ASP A 24 6.52 -21.15 -6.59
C ASP A 24 6.33 -20.02 -5.57
N MET A 25 5.70 -18.90 -5.97
CA MET A 25 5.35 -17.80 -5.07
C MET A 25 4.39 -18.25 -3.95
N LYS A 26 3.44 -19.14 -4.28
CA LYS A 26 2.52 -19.72 -3.29
C LYS A 26 3.25 -20.47 -2.20
N LYS A 27 4.29 -21.26 -2.55
CA LYS A 27 5.11 -22.03 -1.60
C LYS A 27 6.04 -21.15 -0.76
N MET A 28 6.54 -20.04 -1.32
CA MET A 28 7.47 -19.15 -0.62
C MET A 28 6.82 -18.42 0.55
N VAL A 29 5.53 -18.09 0.45
CA VAL A 29 4.79 -17.30 1.44
C VAL A 29 3.95 -18.22 2.32
N GLN A 30 4.10 -18.10 3.63
CA GLN A 30 3.26 -18.81 4.61
C GLN A 30 1.93 -18.06 4.80
N TRP A 31 1.01 -18.19 3.83
CA TRP A 31 -0.24 -17.42 3.77
C TRP A 31 -1.08 -17.52 5.05
N GLU A 32 -1.16 -18.69 5.65
CA GLU A 32 -1.95 -18.93 6.88
C GLU A 32 -1.42 -18.16 8.09
N SER A 33 -0.15 -17.78 8.08
CA SER A 33 0.43 -16.95 9.15
C SER A 33 -0.19 -15.54 9.25
N PHE A 34 -0.88 -15.09 8.20
CA PHE A 34 -1.59 -13.80 8.19
C PHE A 34 -3.00 -13.89 8.77
N ARG A 35 -3.56 -15.09 8.94
CA ARG A 35 -4.93 -15.28 9.45
C ARG A 35 -5.19 -14.56 10.77
N PRO A 36 -4.34 -14.66 11.81
CA PRO A 36 -4.55 -13.94 13.06
C PRO A 36 -4.53 -12.41 12.90
N ILE A 37 -3.76 -11.89 11.92
CA ILE A 37 -3.68 -10.46 11.64
C ILE A 37 -4.97 -9.96 10.97
N LEU A 38 -5.65 -10.83 10.21
CA LEU A 38 -6.79 -10.48 9.38
C LEU A 38 -8.15 -10.80 10.04
N SER A 39 -8.18 -11.57 11.12
CA SER A 39 -9.40 -12.10 11.74
C SER A 39 -10.41 -11.03 12.15
N ASP A 40 -9.96 -9.86 12.60
CA ASP A 40 -10.78 -8.74 13.05
C ASP A 40 -11.11 -7.71 11.96
N LEU A 41 -10.79 -7.99 10.68
CA LEU A 41 -11.20 -7.13 9.55
C LEU A 41 -12.71 -7.19 9.30
N TYR A 42 -13.36 -8.28 9.66
CA TYR A 42 -14.80 -8.44 9.58
C TYR A 42 -15.44 -8.18 10.95
N LYS A 43 -16.41 -7.26 10.99
CA LYS A 43 -17.10 -6.87 12.22
C LYS A 43 -18.53 -7.40 12.30
N ASN A 44 -18.91 -8.29 11.40
CA ASN A 44 -20.26 -8.83 11.23
C ASN A 44 -20.38 -10.29 11.65
N ASP A 45 -19.49 -10.75 12.51
CA ASP A 45 -19.58 -12.07 13.14
C ASP A 45 -20.58 -11.99 14.29
N THR A 46 -21.87 -12.01 13.96
CA THR A 46 -22.98 -11.88 14.90
C THR A 46 -23.89 -13.10 14.76
N ASP A 47 -24.50 -13.52 15.89
CA ASP A 47 -25.45 -14.65 15.95
C ASP A 47 -26.75 -14.42 15.15
N GLN A 48 -26.95 -13.22 14.61
CA GLN A 48 -28.16 -12.85 13.87
C GLN A 48 -28.23 -13.34 12.42
N GLY A 49 -27.21 -14.09 11.98
CA GLY A 49 -27.16 -14.60 10.61
C GLY A 49 -26.69 -13.53 9.59
N GLY A 50 -26.52 -13.93 8.36
CA GLY A 50 -26.06 -13.11 7.25
C GLY A 50 -25.25 -13.93 6.24
N ARG A 51 -24.87 -13.34 5.10
CA ARG A 51 -23.97 -14.01 4.15
C ARG A 51 -22.60 -14.22 4.82
N PRO A 52 -22.08 -15.45 4.83
CA PRO A 52 -20.76 -15.73 5.39
C PRO A 52 -19.67 -14.86 4.78
N ASN A 53 -18.72 -14.44 5.61
CA ASN A 53 -17.56 -13.70 5.13
C ASN A 53 -16.70 -14.60 4.25
N ILE A 54 -16.13 -14.03 3.19
CA ILE A 54 -15.11 -14.72 2.40
C ILE A 54 -13.84 -14.79 3.22
N ASP A 55 -13.14 -15.91 3.15
CA ASP A 55 -11.89 -16.14 3.91
C ASP A 55 -10.91 -14.98 3.70
N PRO A 56 -10.43 -14.32 4.76
CA PRO A 56 -9.54 -13.18 4.66
C PRO A 56 -8.17 -13.53 4.06
N VAL A 57 -7.69 -14.76 4.21
CA VAL A 57 -6.45 -15.22 3.57
C VAL A 57 -6.64 -15.37 2.06
N LEU A 58 -7.78 -15.91 1.64
CA LEU A 58 -8.16 -15.95 0.22
C LEU A 58 -8.20 -14.54 -0.37
N MET A 59 -8.82 -13.59 0.33
CA MET A 59 -8.89 -12.20 -0.11
C MET A 59 -7.51 -11.55 -0.21
N LEU A 60 -6.59 -11.86 0.69
CA LEU A 60 -5.20 -11.38 0.63
C LEU A 60 -4.47 -11.95 -0.59
N LYS A 61 -4.64 -13.24 -0.89
CA LYS A 61 -4.10 -13.89 -2.10
C LYS A 61 -4.65 -13.23 -3.39
N ILE A 62 -5.93 -12.87 -3.41
CA ILE A 62 -6.54 -12.16 -4.55
C ILE A 62 -5.91 -10.78 -4.75
N LEU A 63 -5.70 -9.99 -3.70
CA LEU A 63 -5.01 -8.71 -3.81
C LEU A 63 -3.56 -8.86 -4.27
N PHE A 64 -2.90 -9.95 -3.90
CA PHE A 64 -1.57 -10.27 -4.39
C PHE A 64 -1.60 -10.52 -5.91
N LEU A 65 -2.48 -11.39 -6.40
CA LEU A 65 -2.67 -11.63 -7.85
C LEU A 65 -2.98 -10.34 -8.60
N GLN A 66 -3.88 -9.52 -8.04
CA GLN A 66 -4.22 -8.23 -8.61
C GLN A 66 -2.99 -7.33 -8.80
N SER A 67 -2.08 -7.33 -7.84
CA SER A 67 -0.86 -6.52 -7.90
C SER A 67 0.18 -7.10 -8.86
N VAL A 68 0.38 -8.42 -8.86
CA VAL A 68 1.32 -9.12 -9.75
C VAL A 68 0.98 -8.89 -11.22
N TYR A 69 -0.31 -8.98 -11.56
CA TYR A 69 -0.79 -8.85 -12.94
C TYR A 69 -1.33 -7.45 -13.27
N ASN A 70 -1.21 -6.50 -12.35
CA ASN A 70 -1.73 -5.13 -12.49
C ASN A 70 -3.18 -5.05 -12.97
N LEU A 71 -4.06 -5.88 -12.40
CA LEU A 71 -5.46 -5.98 -12.78
C LEU A 71 -6.31 -4.92 -12.06
N VAL A 72 -7.34 -4.42 -12.72
CA VAL A 72 -8.42 -3.65 -12.07
C VAL A 72 -9.41 -4.61 -11.40
N ASP A 73 -10.28 -4.11 -10.52
CA ASP A 73 -11.17 -4.95 -9.71
C ASP A 73 -12.07 -5.86 -10.56
N GLU A 74 -12.64 -5.34 -11.63
CA GLU A 74 -13.47 -6.12 -12.57
C GLU A 74 -12.67 -7.15 -13.37
N SER A 75 -11.41 -6.83 -13.67
CA SER A 75 -10.54 -7.77 -14.38
C SER A 75 -10.08 -8.91 -13.49
N VAL A 76 -9.75 -8.66 -12.21
CA VAL A 76 -9.35 -9.74 -11.32
C VAL A 76 -10.50 -10.73 -11.08
N GLU A 77 -11.75 -10.25 -10.95
CA GLU A 77 -12.93 -11.10 -10.88
C GLU A 77 -13.01 -12.01 -12.11
N ARG A 78 -12.94 -11.45 -13.32
CA ARG A 78 -12.98 -12.21 -14.59
C ARG A 78 -11.83 -13.21 -14.71
N GLU A 79 -10.61 -12.81 -14.39
CA GLU A 79 -9.42 -13.68 -14.50
C GLU A 79 -9.49 -14.85 -13.49
N MET A 80 -10.05 -14.66 -12.31
CA MET A 80 -10.27 -15.73 -11.34
C MET A 80 -11.20 -16.83 -11.89
N HIS A 81 -12.17 -16.49 -12.76
CA HIS A 81 -13.03 -17.46 -13.40
C HIS A 81 -12.38 -18.15 -14.61
N ASN A 82 -11.48 -17.47 -15.31
CA ASN A 82 -10.99 -17.93 -16.61
C ASN A 82 -9.60 -18.61 -16.51
N ARG A 83 -8.83 -18.34 -15.47
CA ARG A 83 -7.43 -18.80 -15.37
C ARG A 83 -7.27 -19.95 -14.40
N ILE A 84 -6.78 -21.06 -14.88
CA ILE A 84 -6.54 -22.27 -14.07
C ILE A 84 -5.38 -22.09 -13.10
N ASP A 85 -4.36 -21.30 -13.45
CA ASP A 85 -3.25 -20.97 -12.57
C ASP A 85 -3.69 -20.10 -11.38
N PHE A 86 -4.65 -19.17 -11.59
CA PHE A 86 -5.28 -18.40 -10.52
C PHE A 86 -6.07 -19.31 -9.60
N MET A 87 -6.89 -20.21 -10.15
CA MET A 87 -7.66 -21.16 -9.36
C MET A 87 -6.76 -22.06 -8.50
N ASN A 88 -5.64 -22.54 -9.05
CA ASN A 88 -4.66 -23.30 -8.28
C ASN A 88 -4.00 -22.46 -7.18
N PHE A 89 -3.63 -21.22 -7.48
CA PHE A 89 -3.02 -20.31 -6.48
C PHE A 89 -3.98 -20.04 -5.31
N LEU A 90 -5.28 -19.95 -5.59
CA LEU A 90 -6.35 -19.68 -4.63
C LEU A 90 -6.90 -20.93 -3.93
N ASP A 91 -6.35 -22.14 -4.20
CA ASP A 91 -6.78 -23.41 -3.64
C ASP A 91 -8.20 -23.83 -4.08
N TYR A 92 -8.62 -23.44 -5.30
CA TYR A 92 -9.91 -23.77 -5.87
C TYR A 92 -11.11 -23.39 -4.98
N PRO A 93 -11.31 -22.10 -4.67
CA PRO A 93 -12.38 -21.67 -3.80
C PRO A 93 -13.76 -21.94 -4.44
N GLU A 94 -14.72 -22.38 -3.65
CA GLU A 94 -16.11 -22.59 -4.09
C GLU A 94 -16.79 -21.26 -4.45
N ASN A 95 -16.47 -20.21 -3.68
CA ASN A 95 -17.05 -18.88 -3.87
C ASN A 95 -15.98 -17.88 -4.29
N ILE A 96 -16.08 -17.40 -5.52
CA ILE A 96 -15.24 -16.32 -6.05
C ILE A 96 -15.87 -14.98 -5.68
N PRO A 97 -15.12 -14.05 -5.05
CA PRO A 97 -15.65 -12.74 -4.70
C PRO A 97 -15.84 -11.86 -5.94
N ASP A 98 -16.88 -11.04 -5.91
CA ASP A 98 -17.10 -9.99 -6.89
C ASP A 98 -16.09 -8.82 -6.71
N SER A 99 -15.96 -7.99 -7.73
CA SER A 99 -15.07 -6.83 -7.76
C SER A 99 -15.33 -5.84 -6.63
N ARG A 100 -16.59 -5.68 -6.21
CA ARG A 100 -16.96 -4.80 -5.09
C ARG A 100 -16.48 -5.36 -3.76
N THR A 101 -16.55 -6.66 -3.56
CA THR A 101 -16.02 -7.35 -2.36
C THR A 101 -14.50 -7.23 -2.28
N VAL A 102 -13.79 -7.38 -3.41
CA VAL A 102 -12.33 -7.17 -3.49
C VAL A 102 -11.97 -5.72 -3.12
N TRP A 103 -12.70 -4.74 -3.70
CA TRP A 103 -12.52 -3.33 -3.37
C TRP A 103 -12.74 -3.06 -1.87
N LEU A 104 -13.81 -3.59 -1.29
CA LEU A 104 -14.15 -3.37 0.12
C LEU A 104 -13.11 -3.96 1.07
N PHE A 105 -12.60 -5.16 0.76
CA PHE A 105 -11.54 -5.78 1.56
C PHE A 105 -10.25 -4.94 1.53
N ARG A 106 -9.82 -4.47 0.35
CA ARG A 106 -8.67 -3.57 0.21
C ARG A 106 -8.86 -2.27 1.00
N GLU A 107 -10.08 -1.73 1.01
CA GLU A 107 -10.41 -0.53 1.79
C GLU A 107 -10.29 -0.79 3.30
N ARG A 108 -10.81 -1.90 3.80
CA ARG A 108 -10.68 -2.32 5.19
C ARG A 108 -9.21 -2.52 5.57
N LEU A 109 -8.45 -3.23 4.75
CA LEU A 109 -7.02 -3.46 4.97
C LEU A 109 -6.24 -2.14 5.06
N SER A 110 -6.52 -1.18 4.16
CA SER A 110 -5.84 0.11 4.14
C SER A 110 -6.23 1.01 5.31
N SER A 111 -7.50 0.99 5.72
CA SER A 111 -8.02 1.86 6.79
C SER A 111 -7.61 1.41 8.19
N THR A 112 -7.42 0.11 8.40
CA THR A 112 -6.98 -0.46 9.68
C THR A 112 -5.46 -0.45 9.86
N GLY A 113 -4.69 -0.14 8.80
CA GLY A 113 -3.22 -0.18 8.84
C GLY A 113 -2.62 -1.58 8.95
N LYS A 114 -3.40 -2.64 8.75
CA LYS A 114 -2.95 -4.03 8.84
C LYS A 114 -1.94 -4.41 7.76
N ASP A 115 -1.90 -3.69 6.67
CA ASP A 115 -0.85 -3.78 5.65
C ASP A 115 0.55 -3.57 6.27
N LYS A 116 0.71 -2.64 7.22
CA LYS A 116 1.98 -2.46 7.95
C LYS A 116 2.32 -3.68 8.82
N VAL A 117 1.30 -4.28 9.45
CA VAL A 117 1.49 -5.47 10.31
C VAL A 117 1.88 -6.68 9.46
N ILE A 118 1.24 -6.86 8.29
CA ILE A 118 1.60 -7.90 7.32
C ILE A 118 3.05 -7.73 6.86
N TRP A 119 3.47 -6.52 6.49
CA TRP A 119 4.85 -6.25 6.10
C TRP A 119 5.86 -6.64 7.18
N LYS A 120 5.58 -6.24 8.43
CA LYS A 120 6.43 -6.62 9.57
C LYS A 120 6.47 -8.13 9.80
N SER A 121 5.35 -8.83 9.59
CA SER A 121 5.27 -10.30 9.72
C SER A 121 6.12 -11.00 8.65
N ILE A 122 6.10 -10.53 7.41
CA ILE A 122 6.95 -11.05 6.33
C ILE A 122 8.43 -10.90 6.71
N TRP A 123 8.83 -9.72 7.20
CA TRP A 123 10.20 -9.50 7.62
C TRP A 123 10.63 -10.37 8.79
N ARG A 124 9.77 -10.61 9.78
CA ARG A 124 10.05 -11.57 10.86
C ARG A 124 10.29 -12.98 10.34
N SER A 125 9.53 -13.39 9.31
CA SER A 125 9.76 -14.68 8.64
C SER A 125 11.11 -14.74 7.92
N PHE A 126 11.57 -13.65 7.31
CA PHE A 126 12.92 -13.59 6.72
C PHE A 126 14.01 -13.63 7.79
N GLU A 127 13.85 -12.87 8.86
CA GLU A 127 14.78 -12.86 9.99
C GLU A 127 14.91 -14.24 10.65
N SER A 128 13.80 -14.97 10.82
CA SER A 128 13.81 -16.33 11.35
C SER A 128 14.53 -17.34 10.43
N LYS A 129 14.60 -17.06 9.14
CA LYS A 129 15.39 -17.82 8.15
C LYS A 129 16.84 -17.34 8.03
N GLY A 130 17.29 -16.43 8.91
CA GLY A 130 18.65 -15.90 8.93
C GLY A 130 18.94 -14.78 7.94
N ILE A 131 17.93 -14.24 7.27
CA ILE A 131 18.08 -13.09 6.36
C ILE A 131 18.08 -11.80 7.19
N ILE A 132 19.26 -11.29 7.50
CA ILE A 132 19.46 -10.11 8.36
C ILE A 132 20.35 -9.10 7.63
N ILE A 133 19.90 -7.84 7.59
CA ILE A 133 20.69 -6.74 7.04
C ILE A 133 21.71 -6.29 8.09
N LYS A 134 23.00 -6.43 7.79
CA LYS A 134 24.11 -6.11 8.72
C LYS A 134 25.09 -5.07 8.18
N LYS A 135 25.33 -5.01 6.86
CA LYS A 135 26.42 -4.21 6.28
C LYS A 135 26.06 -2.77 5.99
N GLY A 136 24.78 -2.49 5.82
CA GLY A 136 24.27 -1.15 5.52
C GLY A 136 22.92 -1.15 4.86
N THR A 137 22.29 0.00 4.86
CA THR A 137 21.05 0.26 4.12
C THR A 137 21.25 1.35 3.09
N VAL A 138 20.54 1.26 1.99
CA VAL A 138 20.38 2.34 0.99
C VAL A 138 18.99 2.90 1.14
N GLN A 139 18.90 4.17 1.46
CA GLN A 139 17.62 4.89 1.51
C GLN A 139 17.49 5.79 0.29
N ASP A 140 16.37 5.67 -0.41
CA ASP A 140 16.04 6.50 -1.57
C ASP A 140 14.53 6.68 -1.72
N ALA A 141 14.12 7.57 -2.63
CA ALA A 141 12.72 7.87 -2.91
C ALA A 141 12.42 7.97 -4.40
N THR A 142 11.26 7.47 -4.79
CA THR A 142 10.79 7.56 -6.16
C THR A 142 9.37 8.11 -6.24
N PHE A 143 9.04 8.82 -7.33
CA PHE A 143 7.68 9.31 -7.57
C PHE A 143 6.75 8.20 -8.04
N ILE A 144 5.52 8.27 -7.55
CA ILE A 144 4.36 7.53 -8.02
C ILE A 144 3.37 8.57 -8.53
N GLU A 145 3.17 8.62 -9.84
CA GLU A 145 2.26 9.58 -10.45
C GLU A 145 0.80 9.16 -10.24
N SER A 146 -0.09 10.15 -10.17
CA SER A 146 -1.52 9.95 -10.00
C SER A 146 -2.29 11.00 -10.80
N ASP A 147 -3.58 10.77 -11.02
CA ASP A 147 -4.42 11.69 -11.77
C ASP A 147 -4.61 13.03 -11.04
N PRO A 148 -4.16 14.14 -11.60
CA PRO A 148 -4.36 15.48 -11.01
C PRO A 148 -5.80 15.98 -11.18
N GLY A 149 -6.63 15.31 -11.99
CA GLY A 149 -7.98 15.76 -12.34
C GLY A 149 -8.00 17.01 -13.20
N LYS A 150 -9.20 17.57 -13.41
CA LYS A 150 -9.37 18.80 -14.20
C LYS A 150 -8.85 20.02 -13.43
N HIS A 151 -8.15 20.92 -14.13
CA HIS A 151 -7.70 22.20 -13.57
C HIS A 151 -8.89 23.04 -13.06
N GLY A 152 -8.67 23.84 -12.02
CA GLY A 152 -9.61 24.83 -11.53
C GLY A 152 -10.52 24.43 -10.37
N LYS A 153 -10.54 23.15 -9.92
CA LYS A 153 -11.29 22.75 -8.74
C LYS A 153 -10.40 22.65 -7.50
N LYS A 154 -10.80 23.32 -6.41
CA LYS A 154 -10.11 23.22 -5.12
C LYS A 154 -10.20 21.79 -4.57
N LYS A 155 -9.13 21.32 -3.95
CA LYS A 155 -9.15 20.04 -3.21
C LYS A 155 -9.97 20.20 -1.94
N PRO A 156 -10.73 19.16 -1.54
CA PRO A 156 -11.29 19.13 -0.20
C PRO A 156 -10.18 19.12 0.85
N PRO A 157 -10.38 19.75 2.01
CA PRO A 157 -9.45 19.64 3.13
C PRO A 157 -9.39 18.18 3.60
N VAL A 158 -8.19 17.69 3.85
CA VAL A 158 -7.95 16.31 4.30
C VAL A 158 -7.30 16.38 5.68
N PRO A 159 -7.76 15.62 6.69
CA PRO A 159 -7.17 15.62 8.02
C PRO A 159 -5.69 15.25 7.99
N VAL A 160 -4.92 15.80 8.92
CA VAL A 160 -3.51 15.55 9.05
C VAL A 160 -3.28 14.18 9.71
N ASP A 161 -2.41 13.35 9.13
CA ASP A 161 -1.97 12.09 9.75
C ASP A 161 -0.97 12.41 10.87
N PRO A 162 -1.18 11.92 12.13
CA PRO A 162 -0.25 12.17 13.22
C PRO A 162 1.16 11.63 12.98
N GLU A 163 1.27 10.52 12.25
CA GLU A 163 2.55 9.90 11.89
C GLU A 163 3.32 10.73 10.85
N PHE A 164 2.56 11.42 9.96
CA PHE A 164 3.09 12.33 8.95
C PHE A 164 2.21 13.58 8.91
N PRO A 165 2.55 14.63 9.66
CA PRO A 165 1.70 15.83 9.81
C PRO A 165 1.42 16.56 8.50
N GLU A 166 2.26 16.39 7.47
CA GLU A 166 2.06 16.94 6.13
C GLU A 166 1.13 16.08 5.26
N MET A 167 0.87 14.82 5.65
CA MET A 167 -0.08 13.94 4.97
C MET A 167 -1.48 14.17 5.52
N LYS A 168 -2.38 14.63 4.68
CA LYS A 168 -3.78 14.87 5.02
C LYS A 168 -4.60 13.60 4.82
N ARG A 169 -5.41 13.20 5.83
CA ARG A 169 -6.34 12.07 5.74
C ARG A 169 -7.61 12.45 4.97
N ASP A 170 -8.25 11.48 4.35
CA ASP A 170 -9.58 11.67 3.77
C ASP A 170 -10.65 11.61 4.87
N VAL A 171 -11.39 12.69 5.05
CA VAL A 171 -12.48 12.83 6.03
C VAL A 171 -13.57 11.73 5.88
N ARG A 172 -13.65 11.10 4.71
CA ARG A 172 -14.70 10.09 4.46
C ARG A 172 -14.46 8.74 5.12
N THR A 173 -13.24 8.48 5.60
CA THR A 173 -12.87 7.17 6.13
C THR A 173 -13.01 7.07 7.63
N ASP A 174 -13.15 8.20 8.32
CA ASP A 174 -13.45 8.24 9.75
C ASP A 174 -14.98 8.18 10.03
N MET A 175 -15.79 8.05 9.00
CA MET A 175 -17.19 7.70 9.23
C MET A 175 -17.23 6.25 9.74
N PRO A 176 -17.77 6.00 10.95
CA PRO A 176 -18.02 4.65 11.42
C PRO A 176 -18.79 3.92 10.32
N ALA A 177 -18.39 2.67 10.06
CA ALA A 177 -19.20 1.78 9.22
C ALA A 177 -20.64 1.97 9.66
N LYS A 178 -21.55 2.17 8.69
CA LYS A 178 -22.97 2.24 9.03
C LYS A 178 -23.23 1.03 9.92
N ASP A 179 -23.65 1.28 11.15
CA ASP A 179 -24.28 0.27 11.96
C ASP A 179 -25.50 -0.22 11.18
N GLU A 180 -25.34 -1.25 10.41
CA GLU A 180 -26.43 -1.98 9.73
C GLU A 180 -27.17 -2.89 10.74
N THR A 181 -26.89 -2.73 12.02
CA THR A 181 -27.66 -3.31 13.11
C THR A 181 -28.71 -2.33 13.60
N ALA A 182 -29.65 -2.00 12.71
CA ALA A 182 -30.96 -1.59 13.19
C ALA A 182 -31.79 -2.87 13.34
N PRO A 183 -32.18 -3.27 14.56
CA PRO A 183 -33.09 -4.39 14.75
C PRO A 183 -34.42 -4.03 14.05
N THR A 184 -34.86 -4.90 13.14
CA THR A 184 -36.23 -4.94 12.64
C THR A 184 -37.15 -5.38 13.77
N GLY A 185 -37.40 -4.46 14.71
CA GLY A 185 -38.27 -4.67 15.83
C GLY A 185 -38.79 -3.34 16.33
N ALA A 186 -40.12 -3.14 16.22
CA ALA A 186 -40.97 -2.11 16.81
C ALA A 186 -40.36 -0.68 16.80
N LYS A 187 -40.92 0.21 16.02
CA LYS A 187 -40.62 1.66 15.99
C LYS A 187 -40.73 2.25 17.40
N LYS A 188 -39.66 2.21 18.18
CA LYS A 188 -39.56 2.87 19.46
C LYS A 188 -39.75 4.39 19.21
N ARG A 189 -40.73 4.99 19.84
CA ARG A 189 -41.00 6.42 19.72
C ARG A 189 -39.79 7.19 20.25
N MET A 190 -39.05 7.84 19.37
CA MET A 190 -37.89 8.65 19.73
C MET A 190 -38.28 9.77 20.69
N THR A 191 -37.49 9.98 21.72
CA THR A 191 -37.61 11.08 22.66
C THR A 191 -37.42 12.44 21.98
N ARG A 192 -37.84 13.51 22.63
CA ARG A 192 -37.69 14.90 22.12
C ARG A 192 -36.20 15.25 21.91
N GLU A 193 -35.33 14.77 22.78
CA GLU A 193 -33.87 14.95 22.75
C GLU A 193 -33.24 14.19 21.57
N GLU A 194 -33.60 12.93 21.39
CA GLU A 194 -33.12 12.09 20.26
C GLU A 194 -33.53 12.68 18.90
N LYS A 195 -34.75 13.22 18.80
CA LYS A 195 -35.19 13.94 17.59
C LYS A 195 -34.39 15.21 17.34
N ARG A 196 -34.02 15.96 18.39
CA ARG A 196 -33.17 17.15 18.28
C ARG A 196 -31.75 16.78 17.79
N GLN A 197 -31.15 15.77 18.39
CA GLN A 197 -29.82 15.26 17.97
C GLN A 197 -29.83 14.69 16.55
N ALA A 198 -30.87 13.94 16.18
CA ALA A 198 -31.04 13.46 14.82
C ALA A 198 -31.18 14.61 13.79
N LYS A 199 -31.86 15.70 14.17
CA LYS A 199 -31.99 16.89 13.32
C LYS A 199 -30.68 17.63 13.15
N ILE A 200 -29.87 17.76 14.21
CA ILE A 200 -28.52 18.35 14.17
C ILE A 200 -27.63 17.49 13.28
N ARG A 201 -27.55 16.16 13.50
CA ARG A 201 -26.77 15.21 12.72
C ARG A 201 -27.16 15.20 11.25
N ASN A 202 -28.45 15.29 10.92
CA ASN A 202 -28.92 15.38 9.55
C ASN A 202 -28.59 16.71 8.87
N ALA A 203 -28.62 17.82 9.62
CA ALA A 203 -28.20 19.13 9.13
C ALA A 203 -26.72 19.16 8.83
N GLU A 204 -25.88 18.55 9.67
CA GLU A 204 -24.45 18.41 9.47
C GLU A 204 -24.11 17.50 8.27
N LYS A 205 -24.80 16.35 8.14
CA LYS A 205 -24.70 15.51 6.92
C LYS A 205 -25.10 16.27 5.65
N LYS A 206 -26.13 17.12 5.72
CA LYS A 206 -26.57 17.93 4.58
C LYS A 206 -25.54 19.02 4.24
N ARG A 207 -24.89 19.62 5.25
CA ARG A 207 -23.80 20.58 5.09
C ARG A 207 -22.59 19.93 4.43
N LEU A 208 -22.14 18.77 4.94
CA LEU A 208 -21.01 17.99 4.38
C LEU A 208 -21.29 17.59 2.92
N ARG A 209 -22.48 17.05 2.61
CA ARG A 209 -22.88 16.74 1.22
C ARG A 209 -22.90 17.96 0.30
N ARG A 210 -23.22 19.14 0.83
CA ARG A 210 -23.22 20.41 0.06
C ARG A 210 -21.81 20.88 -0.23
N GLU A 211 -20.89 20.73 0.72
CA GLU A 211 -19.46 20.99 0.54
C GLU A 211 -18.84 19.98 -0.44
N GLU A 212 -19.18 18.70 -0.32
CA GLU A 212 -18.75 17.67 -1.26
C GLU A 212 -19.19 17.94 -2.70
N ARG A 213 -20.38 18.45 -2.93
CA ARG A 213 -20.87 18.83 -4.27
C ARG A 213 -20.06 19.96 -4.89
N LYS A 214 -19.47 20.87 -4.09
CA LYS A 214 -18.61 21.96 -4.58
C LYS A 214 -17.33 21.43 -5.26
N TYR A 215 -16.82 20.28 -4.83
CA TYR A 215 -15.58 19.69 -5.35
C TYR A 215 -15.78 18.76 -6.54
N GLY A 216 -17.00 18.38 -6.82
CA GLY A 216 -17.38 17.51 -7.95
C GLY A 216 -16.90 16.07 -7.82
N LYS A 217 -17.53 15.14 -8.51
CA LYS A 217 -17.10 13.76 -8.68
C LYS A 217 -15.94 13.71 -9.68
N THR A 218 -14.71 13.88 -9.25
CA THR A 218 -13.53 13.71 -10.10
C THR A 218 -12.76 12.49 -9.63
N ARG A 219 -12.16 11.74 -10.57
CA ARG A 219 -11.18 10.66 -10.27
C ARG A 219 -9.88 11.20 -9.68
N ARG A 220 -9.79 12.50 -9.45
CA ARG A 220 -8.63 13.18 -8.89
C ARG A 220 -8.22 12.59 -7.56
N SER A 221 -6.94 12.32 -7.42
CA SER A 221 -6.36 11.98 -6.13
C SER A 221 -6.59 13.11 -5.12
N LYS A 222 -7.15 12.77 -3.94
CA LYS A 222 -7.57 13.75 -2.95
C LYS A 222 -6.40 14.31 -2.14
N ASP A 223 -5.47 13.45 -1.78
CA ASP A 223 -4.30 13.74 -0.95
C ASP A 223 -2.99 13.80 -1.74
N GLY A 224 -2.99 13.45 -3.04
CA GLY A 224 -1.85 13.67 -3.93
C GLY A 224 -1.49 15.16 -4.02
N THR A 225 -0.20 15.47 -4.09
CA THR A 225 0.31 16.85 -4.14
C THR A 225 1.19 17.10 -5.38
N TRP A 226 1.34 18.36 -5.73
CA TRP A 226 2.28 18.77 -6.76
C TRP A 226 3.68 18.97 -6.19
N THR A 227 4.67 18.53 -6.93
CA THR A 227 6.07 18.85 -6.71
C THR A 227 6.78 19.08 -8.04
N LYS A 228 7.95 19.74 -8.00
CA LYS A 228 8.76 19.98 -9.19
C LYS A 228 10.17 19.42 -8.98
N LYS A 229 10.64 18.59 -9.91
CA LYS A 229 12.02 18.06 -9.91
C LYS A 229 12.57 18.17 -11.33
N ASN A 230 13.78 18.73 -11.50
CA ASN A 230 14.44 18.93 -12.80
C ASN A 230 13.52 19.57 -13.85
N ASN A 231 12.84 20.66 -13.48
CA ASN A 231 11.85 21.37 -14.30
C ASN A 231 10.60 20.57 -14.72
N LYS A 232 10.47 19.30 -14.36
CA LYS A 232 9.27 18.50 -14.59
C LYS A 232 8.35 18.56 -13.35
N ALA A 233 7.06 18.84 -13.59
CA ALA A 233 6.04 18.81 -12.55
C ALA A 233 5.53 17.38 -12.39
N HIS A 234 5.44 16.91 -11.14
CA HIS A 234 4.90 15.60 -10.75
C HIS A 234 3.71 15.79 -9.82
N PHE A 235 2.65 15.05 -10.05
CA PHE A 235 1.48 15.02 -9.17
C PHE A 235 1.24 13.62 -8.65
N GLY A 236 1.10 13.48 -7.35
CA GLY A 236 0.78 12.20 -6.72
C GLY A 236 1.50 11.99 -5.41
N TYR A 237 2.29 10.93 -5.35
CA TYR A 237 2.92 10.41 -4.14
C TYR A 237 4.41 10.16 -4.34
N LYS A 238 5.10 9.88 -3.23
CA LYS A 238 6.45 9.34 -3.21
C LYS A 238 6.47 8.03 -2.46
N LEU A 239 7.23 7.08 -2.97
CA LEU A 239 7.60 5.86 -2.29
C LEU A 239 9.04 6.01 -1.80
N HIS A 240 9.22 6.01 -0.48
CA HIS A 240 10.51 5.95 0.17
C HIS A 240 10.78 4.52 0.56
N THR A 241 11.99 4.03 0.28
CA THR A 241 12.39 2.66 0.63
C THR A 241 13.75 2.65 1.30
N SER A 242 13.95 1.67 2.17
CA SER A 242 15.24 1.31 2.74
C SER A 242 15.53 -0.15 2.39
N GLN A 243 16.63 -0.38 1.67
CA GLN A 243 17.03 -1.71 1.24
C GLN A 243 18.42 -2.06 1.75
N GLY A 244 18.68 -3.35 1.99
CA GLY A 244 20.01 -3.82 2.39
C GLY A 244 21.05 -3.70 1.28
N THR A 245 22.30 -3.40 1.65
CA THR A 245 23.44 -3.39 0.70
C THR A 245 23.99 -4.77 0.40
N ASP A 246 23.85 -5.70 1.32
CA ASP A 246 24.29 -7.10 1.24
C ASP A 246 23.16 -8.04 0.85
N VAL A 247 21.94 -7.70 1.27
CA VAL A 247 20.71 -8.40 0.91
C VAL A 247 19.84 -7.40 0.16
N PRO A 248 19.68 -7.51 -1.16
CA PRO A 248 18.98 -6.51 -1.98
C PRO A 248 17.45 -6.58 -1.80
N LEU A 249 16.99 -6.74 -0.56
CA LEU A 249 15.60 -6.77 -0.17
C LEU A 249 15.21 -5.43 0.47
N ILE A 250 14.00 -4.97 0.19
CA ILE A 250 13.47 -3.75 0.78
C ILE A 250 12.99 -4.06 2.20
N ARG A 251 13.68 -3.49 3.20
CA ARG A 251 13.41 -3.70 4.63
C ARG A 251 12.21 -2.91 5.12
N GLU A 252 12.14 -1.67 4.71
CA GLU A 252 11.08 -0.75 5.15
C GLU A 252 10.70 0.17 3.99
N PHE A 253 9.44 0.57 3.95
CA PHE A 253 8.95 1.53 2.99
C PHE A 253 7.85 2.41 3.57
N VAL A 254 7.74 3.62 3.03
CA VAL A 254 6.70 4.58 3.37
C VAL A 254 6.21 5.26 2.11
N VAL A 255 4.88 5.43 2.01
CA VAL A 255 4.26 6.22 0.94
C VAL A 255 3.83 7.55 1.52
N THR A 256 4.34 8.65 0.92
CA THR A 256 4.01 10.02 1.32
C THR A 256 3.40 10.80 0.15
N THR A 257 2.98 12.03 0.41
CA THR A 257 2.61 12.96 -0.68
C THR A 257 3.85 13.39 -1.46
N ALA A 258 3.69 13.73 -2.76
CA ALA A 258 4.83 14.10 -3.60
C ALA A 258 5.57 15.36 -3.12
N SER A 259 4.89 16.28 -2.43
CA SER A 259 5.48 17.52 -1.92
C SER A 259 6.35 17.35 -0.69
N LEU A 260 6.21 16.23 0.05
CA LEU A 260 7.05 15.98 1.22
C LEU A 260 8.52 15.83 0.77
N HIS A 261 9.42 16.57 1.42
CA HIS A 261 10.84 16.48 1.09
C HIS A 261 11.43 15.17 1.59
N ASP A 262 12.33 14.56 0.80
CA ASP A 262 12.90 13.24 1.09
C ASP A 262 13.61 13.19 2.45
N SER A 263 14.24 14.29 2.86
CA SER A 263 14.93 14.46 4.15
C SER A 263 14.01 14.35 5.38
N ASN A 264 12.69 14.49 5.22
CA ASN A 264 11.73 14.37 6.32
C ASN A 264 11.35 12.93 6.63
N VAL A 265 11.84 11.96 5.83
CA VAL A 265 11.58 10.54 6.05
C VAL A 265 12.89 9.85 6.39
N ASP A 266 12.97 9.24 7.56
CA ASP A 266 14.11 8.43 7.98
C ASP A 266 13.71 6.96 8.13
N LEU A 267 14.35 6.11 7.33
CA LEU A 267 14.18 4.65 7.32
C LEU A 267 15.49 3.95 7.73
N GLY A 268 16.39 4.66 8.42
CA GLY A 268 17.64 4.10 8.92
C GLY A 268 17.40 3.06 10.02
N ILE A 269 18.21 2.01 10.04
CA ILE A 269 18.24 1.01 11.10
C ILE A 269 19.31 1.45 12.12
N PRO A 270 19.02 1.42 13.44
CA PRO A 270 20.02 1.75 14.46
C PRO A 270 21.32 0.97 14.27
N ASP A 271 22.45 1.63 14.51
CA ASP A 271 23.81 1.06 14.44
C ASP A 271 24.27 0.55 13.07
N ILE A 272 23.45 0.69 12.03
CA ILE A 272 23.76 0.27 10.65
C ILE A 272 24.03 1.52 9.79
N PRO A 273 25.07 1.53 8.90
CA PRO A 273 25.29 2.62 7.97
C PRO A 273 24.10 2.83 7.03
N ASN A 274 23.57 4.06 6.97
CA ASN A 274 22.48 4.44 6.09
C ASN A 274 23.01 5.30 4.94
N TYR A 275 23.15 4.71 3.74
CA TYR A 275 23.68 5.36 2.55
C TYR A 275 22.59 6.16 1.86
N ARG A 276 22.72 7.49 1.85
CA ARG A 276 21.74 8.43 1.30
C ARG A 276 22.37 9.36 0.28
N ASP A 277 21.56 9.92 -0.61
CA ASP A 277 22.02 10.88 -1.60
C ASP A 277 22.19 12.30 -1.01
N LYS A 278 22.64 13.24 -1.84
CA LYS A 278 22.82 14.65 -1.47
C LYS A 278 21.52 15.36 -1.08
N GLY A 279 20.34 14.82 -1.45
CA GLY A 279 19.05 15.35 -1.06
C GLY A 279 18.75 15.23 0.42
N TYR A 280 19.43 14.32 1.11
CA TYR A 280 19.32 14.09 2.54
C TYR A 280 20.40 14.84 3.35
N TYR A 281 21.24 15.65 2.71
CA TYR A 281 22.30 16.37 3.40
C TYR A 281 21.76 17.26 4.51
N GLY A 282 22.33 17.13 5.71
CA GLY A 282 21.90 17.89 6.89
C GLY A 282 20.68 17.34 7.63
N SER A 283 20.05 16.25 7.15
CA SER A 283 18.99 15.55 7.89
C SER A 283 19.57 14.44 8.77
N GLY A 284 19.08 14.33 9.99
CA GLY A 284 19.44 13.23 10.89
C GLY A 284 19.01 11.86 10.35
N THR A 285 19.54 10.79 10.93
CA THR A 285 19.10 9.41 10.70
C THR A 285 19.26 8.58 11.96
N ARG A 286 18.40 7.62 12.18
CA ARG A 286 18.50 6.64 13.28
C ARG A 286 19.72 5.73 13.11
N GLY A 287 20.13 5.47 11.88
CA GLY A 287 21.33 4.71 11.56
C GLY A 287 22.60 5.56 11.60
N ARG A 288 23.77 4.94 11.35
CA ARG A 288 25.02 5.68 11.16
C ARG A 288 24.95 6.46 9.85
N ASP A 289 25.15 7.78 9.94
CA ASP A 289 25.01 8.67 8.79
C ASP A 289 26.11 8.42 7.75
N SER A 290 25.69 7.97 6.59
CA SER A 290 26.50 7.80 5.39
C SER A 290 25.91 8.57 4.20
N THR A 291 25.39 9.76 4.48
CA THR A 291 24.87 10.68 3.45
C THR A 291 26.00 11.31 2.65
N MET A 292 25.78 11.49 1.34
CA MET A 292 26.73 12.17 0.45
C MET A 292 26.86 13.64 0.82
N ASP A 293 28.09 14.13 0.81
CA ASP A 293 28.38 15.55 1.01
C ASP A 293 27.87 16.39 -0.16
N ARG A 294 27.38 17.59 0.14
CA ARG A 294 26.81 18.51 -0.84
C ARG A 294 27.67 19.77 -0.94
N ALA A 295 28.10 20.10 -2.17
CA ALA A 295 28.75 21.40 -2.41
C ALA A 295 27.75 22.55 -2.23
N SER A 296 28.21 23.68 -1.71
CA SER A 296 27.49 24.95 -1.70
C SER A 296 28.23 26.00 -2.52
N ARG A 297 27.54 27.13 -2.81
CA ARG A 297 28.08 28.19 -3.70
C ARG A 297 29.44 28.74 -3.24
N LYS A 298 29.71 28.71 -1.92
CA LYS A 298 30.97 29.23 -1.33
C LYS A 298 31.90 28.13 -0.80
N HIS A 299 31.46 26.87 -0.80
CA HIS A 299 32.19 25.74 -0.25
C HIS A 299 32.14 24.57 -1.23
N PRO A 300 33.13 24.49 -2.16
CA PRO A 300 33.28 23.31 -3.02
C PRO A 300 33.68 22.11 -2.19
N LEU A 301 33.42 20.89 -2.72
CA LEU A 301 33.82 19.67 -2.03
C LEU A 301 35.33 19.51 -2.03
N SER A 302 35.88 19.10 -0.89
CA SER A 302 37.29 18.69 -0.78
C SER A 302 37.53 17.37 -1.53
N ILE A 303 38.80 17.07 -1.81
CA ILE A 303 39.20 15.81 -2.49
C ILE A 303 38.72 14.59 -1.69
N ASP A 304 38.79 14.66 -0.35
CA ASP A 304 38.35 13.54 0.51
C ASP A 304 36.84 13.35 0.51
N GLN A 305 36.07 14.46 0.49
CA GLN A 305 34.62 14.42 0.33
C GLN A 305 34.21 13.84 -1.05
N ILE A 306 34.95 14.18 -2.11
CA ILE A 306 34.74 13.59 -3.44
C ILE A 306 35.00 12.08 -3.42
N LYS A 307 36.12 11.65 -2.81
CA LYS A 307 36.46 10.23 -2.65
C LYS A 307 35.42 9.50 -1.80
N ARG A 308 34.95 10.11 -0.71
CA ARG A 308 33.89 9.58 0.15
C ARG A 308 32.59 9.42 -0.63
N ASN A 309 32.16 10.45 -1.37
CA ASN A 309 30.95 10.42 -2.19
C ASN A 309 31.01 9.31 -3.25
N ARG A 310 32.16 9.10 -3.90
CA ARG A 310 32.35 7.99 -4.85
C ARG A 310 32.15 6.60 -4.19
N ARG A 311 32.67 6.42 -2.97
CA ARG A 311 32.45 5.19 -2.19
C ARG A 311 30.97 4.98 -1.86
N ILE A 312 30.27 6.02 -1.43
CA ILE A 312 28.84 5.98 -1.13
C ILE A 312 28.03 5.67 -2.40
N THR A 313 28.35 6.31 -3.55
CA THR A 313 27.67 6.05 -4.82
C THR A 313 27.75 4.57 -5.23
N ARG A 314 28.94 3.95 -5.09
CA ARG A 314 29.10 2.51 -5.40
C ARG A 314 28.22 1.63 -4.49
N LYS A 315 28.04 1.99 -3.20
CA LYS A 315 27.16 1.26 -2.30
C LYS A 315 25.67 1.49 -2.58
N ARG A 316 25.31 2.67 -3.14
CA ARG A 316 23.93 3.02 -3.47
C ARG A 316 23.46 2.48 -4.82
N SER A 317 24.38 2.28 -5.77
CA SER A 317 24.05 1.86 -7.15
C SER A 317 23.09 0.65 -7.24
N PRO A 318 23.22 -0.42 -6.43
CA PRO A 318 22.26 -1.52 -6.45
C PRO A 318 20.84 -1.11 -6.01
N GLY A 319 20.70 0.00 -5.28
CA GLY A 319 19.43 0.51 -4.78
C GLY A 319 18.45 1.01 -5.84
N GLU A 320 18.91 1.28 -7.06
CA GLU A 320 18.05 1.73 -8.16
C GLU A 320 17.30 0.56 -8.83
N ARG A 321 17.84 -0.66 -8.72
CA ARG A 321 17.30 -1.85 -9.38
C ARG A 321 15.86 -2.20 -9.00
N PRO A 322 15.47 -2.22 -7.70
CA PRO A 322 14.09 -2.46 -7.30
C PRO A 322 13.12 -1.45 -7.89
N TYR A 323 13.49 -0.18 -7.98
CA TYR A 323 12.61 0.84 -8.55
C TYR A 323 12.30 0.60 -10.03
N SER A 324 13.26 0.12 -10.80
CA SER A 324 13.02 -0.27 -12.19
C SER A 324 12.00 -1.43 -12.24
N ILE A 325 12.18 -2.46 -11.43
CA ILE A 325 11.29 -3.63 -11.39
C ILE A 325 9.86 -3.20 -11.00
N ILE A 326 9.68 -2.47 -9.90
CA ILE A 326 8.35 -2.10 -9.43
C ILE A 326 7.63 -1.14 -10.39
N LYS A 327 8.35 -0.33 -11.15
CA LYS A 327 7.76 0.57 -12.13
C LYS A 327 7.43 -0.14 -13.44
N CYS A 328 8.39 -0.89 -13.99
CA CYS A 328 8.23 -1.52 -15.31
C CYS A 328 7.38 -2.79 -15.25
N THR A 329 7.55 -3.63 -14.19
CA THR A 329 6.85 -4.91 -14.10
C THR A 329 5.52 -4.79 -13.35
N PHE A 330 5.49 -4.04 -12.24
CA PHE A 330 4.30 -3.92 -11.39
C PHE A 330 3.55 -2.59 -11.58
N HIS A 331 3.93 -1.79 -12.57
CA HIS A 331 3.26 -0.54 -12.97
C HIS A 331 2.96 0.39 -11.79
N LEU A 332 3.94 0.55 -10.89
CA LEU A 332 3.84 1.46 -9.76
C LEU A 332 4.33 2.88 -10.10
N ASP A 333 4.68 3.15 -11.35
CA ASP A 333 5.01 4.48 -11.88
C ASP A 333 3.79 5.40 -11.90
N HIS A 334 2.60 4.86 -12.23
CA HIS A 334 1.33 5.57 -12.24
C HIS A 334 0.23 4.77 -11.55
N VAL A 335 -0.54 5.43 -10.66
CA VAL A 335 -1.63 4.78 -9.93
C VAL A 335 -2.97 5.49 -10.13
N PHE A 336 -4.01 4.69 -10.35
CA PHE A 336 -5.39 5.16 -10.42
C PHE A 336 -6.09 5.17 -9.05
N VAL A 337 -5.52 4.47 -8.06
CA VAL A 337 -6.04 4.51 -6.70
C VAL A 337 -5.74 5.86 -6.06
N THR A 338 -6.72 6.40 -5.37
CA THR A 338 -6.59 7.68 -4.65
C THR A 338 -6.32 7.41 -3.18
N MET A 339 -5.62 8.29 -2.51
CA MET A 339 -5.20 8.24 -1.09
C MET A 339 -3.94 7.41 -0.85
N ALA A 340 -2.99 8.03 -0.14
CA ALA A 340 -1.68 7.46 0.18
C ALA A 340 -1.77 6.07 0.84
N ARG A 341 -2.75 5.85 1.74
CA ARG A 341 -2.95 4.55 2.39
C ARG A 341 -3.30 3.43 1.40
N ARG A 342 -4.11 3.70 0.36
CA ARG A 342 -4.44 2.71 -0.68
C ARG A 342 -3.25 2.46 -1.60
N VAL A 343 -2.52 3.54 -1.94
CA VAL A 343 -1.27 3.42 -2.70
C VAL A 343 -0.25 2.59 -1.93
N ARG A 344 -0.19 2.72 -0.59
CA ARG A 344 0.68 1.92 0.28
C ARG A 344 0.36 0.43 0.19
N VAL A 345 -0.93 0.03 0.19
CA VAL A 345 -1.32 -1.38 0.00
C VAL A 345 -0.84 -1.91 -1.36
N LYS A 346 -1.07 -1.15 -2.45
CA LYS A 346 -0.56 -1.53 -3.78
C LYS A 346 0.97 -1.64 -3.78
N ALA A 347 1.66 -0.66 -3.20
CA ALA A 347 3.12 -0.67 -3.10
C ALA A 347 3.63 -1.88 -2.31
N MET A 348 2.99 -2.23 -1.19
CA MET A 348 3.36 -3.40 -0.37
C MET A 348 3.41 -4.68 -1.22
N PHE A 349 2.35 -4.97 -1.96
CA PHE A 349 2.33 -6.17 -2.81
C PHE A 349 3.36 -6.12 -3.93
N SER A 350 3.52 -4.97 -4.59
CA SER A 350 4.54 -4.81 -5.63
C SER A 350 5.96 -5.02 -5.09
N LEU A 351 6.23 -4.56 -3.86
CA LEU A 351 7.51 -4.75 -3.20
C LEU A 351 7.74 -6.20 -2.78
N ILE A 352 6.72 -6.91 -2.28
CA ILE A 352 6.81 -8.36 -1.97
C ILE A 352 7.18 -9.15 -3.22
N CYS A 353 6.59 -8.80 -4.37
CA CYS A 353 6.84 -9.51 -5.63
C CYS A 353 8.20 -9.17 -6.26
N SER A 354 8.80 -8.04 -5.90
CA SER A 354 10.10 -7.60 -6.42
C SER A 354 11.28 -8.05 -5.57
N SER A 355 11.01 -8.56 -4.37
CA SER A 355 11.98 -9.07 -3.41
C SER A 355 12.17 -10.56 -3.57
#